data_09316cf5ac335ba0ed4919b4c6e99037
#
_entry.id   09316cf5ac335ba0ed4919b4c6e99037
#
_cell.length_a   1.000
_cell.length_b   1.000
_cell.length_c   1.000
_cell.angle_alpha   90.00
_cell.angle_beta   90.00
_cell.angle_gamma   90.00
#
_symmetry.space_group_name_H-M   'P 1'
#
loop_
_entity.id
_entity.type
_entity.pdbx_description
1 polymer ?
#
loop_
_entity_poly.entity_id
_entity_poly.type
_entity_poly.pdbx_seq_one_letter_code
_entity_poly.pdbx_strand_id
1 'polypeptide(L)'
;HTLEDMGPAPEPNLTVLYSSRLPENFKKYAANISVTTSSVQYENDDVMRPVWGDDYSICCCVSATETGKEMQFFGARANLAKCLLYAINGGVDEKTKAQVGPAYKPITSEYLDYDEVVKKYDVMMDWLAGMYVNTLNLIQYMHDKYYYEAAEMALIDTDVRRTFATGIAGFSHTVDSLSAIKYAKVKTVRCLLYTSDAADD
;
A
#
# COMPACT_ATOMS: atom_id res chain seq x y z
N HIS A 1 13.40 17.55 18.19
CA HIS A 1 14.87 17.47 18.13
C HIS A 1 15.33 16.32 17.24
N THR A 2 15.00 15.04 17.54
CA THR A 2 15.48 13.92 16.70
C THR A 2 15.15 14.09 15.22
N LEU A 3 13.94 14.50 14.87
CA LEU A 3 13.56 14.72 13.46
C LEU A 3 14.24 15.93 12.84
N GLU A 4 14.47 17.01 13.63
CA GLU A 4 15.23 18.16 13.18
C GLU A 4 16.68 17.79 12.87
N ASP A 5 17.31 17.00 13.76
CA ASP A 5 18.69 16.54 13.60
C ASP A 5 18.86 15.60 12.41
N MET A 6 17.85 14.80 12.11
CA MET A 6 17.86 13.85 10.98
C MET A 6 17.50 14.51 9.64
N GLY A 7 16.87 15.68 9.66
CA GLY A 7 16.48 16.41 8.46
C GLY A 7 15.49 15.63 7.57
N PRO A 8 15.72 15.54 6.25
CA PRO A 8 14.79 14.91 5.31
C PRO A 8 14.88 13.38 5.26
N ALA A 9 15.61 12.74 6.18
CA ALA A 9 15.70 11.28 6.23
C ALA A 9 14.30 10.67 6.43
N PRO A 10 13.92 9.57 5.72
CA PRO A 10 12.59 8.99 5.78
C PRO A 10 12.32 8.22 7.08
N GLU A 11 13.35 7.93 7.87
CA GLU A 11 13.26 7.18 9.11
C GLU A 11 14.04 7.88 10.24
N PRO A 12 13.59 7.81 11.49
CA PRO A 12 12.39 7.10 11.96
C PRO A 12 11.10 7.80 11.54
N ASN A 13 10.08 7.02 11.18
CA ASN A 13 8.75 7.52 10.90
C ASN A 13 8.00 7.76 12.23
N LEU A 14 7.60 8.98 12.48
CA LEU A 14 6.96 9.40 13.73
C LEU A 14 5.47 9.65 13.51
N THR A 15 4.62 9.01 14.31
CA THR A 15 3.19 9.30 14.32
C THR A 15 2.84 10.20 15.49
N VAL A 16 2.23 11.33 15.22
CA VAL A 16 1.68 12.25 16.21
C VAL A 16 0.20 11.97 16.36
N LEU A 17 -0.24 11.56 17.55
CA LEU A 17 -1.64 11.47 17.89
C LEU A 17 -2.18 12.88 18.14
N TYR A 18 -2.72 13.48 17.09
CA TYR A 18 -3.22 14.86 17.13
C TYR A 18 -4.57 14.93 17.83
N SER A 19 -4.71 15.85 18.76
CA SER A 19 -5.96 16.10 19.48
C SER A 19 -6.23 17.60 19.62
N SER A 20 -7.51 17.97 19.68
CA SER A 20 -7.94 19.32 20.00
C SER A 20 -7.40 19.80 21.35
N ARG A 21 -7.13 18.87 22.28
CA ARG A 21 -6.60 19.13 23.63
C ARG A 21 -5.11 19.45 23.69
N LEU A 22 -4.37 19.21 22.60
CA LEU A 22 -2.94 19.51 22.56
C LEU A 22 -2.68 21.02 22.64
N PRO A 23 -1.63 21.48 23.36
CA PRO A 23 -1.26 22.87 23.41
C PRO A 23 -0.95 23.47 22.03
N GLU A 24 -1.36 24.69 21.80
CA GLU A 24 -1.18 25.37 20.51
C GLU A 24 0.30 25.53 20.08
N ASN A 25 1.20 25.74 21.05
CA ASN A 25 2.63 25.80 20.77
C ASN A 25 3.16 24.44 20.28
N PHE A 26 2.67 23.32 20.81
CA PHE A 26 3.03 21.98 20.32
C PHE A 26 2.50 21.77 18.91
N LYS A 27 1.25 22.13 18.62
CA LYS A 27 0.64 21.99 17.29
C LYS A 27 1.44 22.78 16.24
N LYS A 28 1.81 24.03 16.56
CA LYS A 28 2.63 24.89 15.69
C LYS A 28 4.03 24.31 15.46
N TYR A 29 4.65 23.80 16.50
CA TYR A 29 5.97 23.18 16.41
C TYR A 29 5.91 21.90 15.55
N ALA A 30 4.95 21.02 15.79
CA ALA A 30 4.76 19.80 15.00
C ALA A 30 4.50 20.09 13.52
N ALA A 31 3.65 21.09 13.23
CA ALA A 31 3.41 21.54 11.86
C ALA A 31 4.67 22.06 11.18
N ASN A 32 5.51 22.82 11.89
CA ASN A 32 6.78 23.31 11.37
C ASN A 32 7.75 22.15 11.05
N ILE A 33 7.85 21.16 11.94
CA ILE A 33 8.65 19.96 11.70
C ILE A 33 8.16 19.19 10.46
N SER A 34 6.85 19.10 10.24
CA SER A 34 6.28 18.44 9.06
C SER A 34 6.68 19.11 7.74
N VAL A 35 6.89 20.43 7.76
CA VAL A 35 7.34 21.18 6.57
C VAL A 35 8.83 20.97 6.30
N THR A 36 9.62 20.81 7.35
CA THR A 36 11.09 20.69 7.27
C THR A 36 11.59 19.24 7.15
N THR A 37 10.73 18.26 7.47
CA THR A 37 11.06 16.84 7.40
C THR A 37 9.95 16.09 6.66
N SER A 38 10.23 14.90 6.17
CA SER A 38 9.22 14.04 5.51
C SER A 38 8.77 12.84 6.36
N SER A 39 9.15 12.80 7.64
CA SER A 39 9.03 11.63 8.50
C SER A 39 7.93 11.74 9.56
N VAL A 40 7.05 12.72 9.47
CA VAL A 40 5.96 12.94 10.42
C VAL A 40 4.62 12.66 9.76
N GLN A 41 3.82 11.82 10.42
CA GLN A 41 2.43 11.59 10.06
C GLN A 41 1.52 11.90 11.25
N TYR A 42 0.24 12.07 11.00
CA TYR A 42 -0.75 12.46 12.01
C TYR A 42 -1.94 11.52 11.99
N GLU A 43 -2.35 11.09 13.18
CA GLU A 43 -3.62 10.41 13.42
C GLU A 43 -4.50 11.25 14.34
N ASN A 44 -5.78 11.27 14.07
CA ASN A 44 -6.72 12.08 14.86
C ASN A 44 -7.18 11.33 16.12
N ASP A 45 -6.54 11.63 17.24
CA ASP A 45 -6.84 11.01 18.55
C ASP A 45 -8.27 11.28 19.03
N ASP A 46 -8.84 12.44 18.69
CA ASP A 46 -10.24 12.76 19.06
C ASP A 46 -11.26 11.86 18.34
N VAL A 47 -10.89 11.29 17.19
CA VAL A 47 -11.70 10.34 16.42
C VAL A 47 -11.37 8.90 16.77
N MET A 48 -10.09 8.60 16.98
CA MET A 48 -9.63 7.23 17.20
C MET A 48 -9.95 6.72 18.62
N ARG A 49 -9.70 7.54 19.63
CA ARG A 49 -9.88 7.17 21.04
C ARG A 49 -11.30 6.72 21.41
N PRO A 50 -12.39 7.33 20.93
CA PRO A 50 -13.75 6.85 21.20
C PRO A 50 -14.04 5.44 20.65
N VAL A 51 -13.29 5.00 19.63
CA VAL A 51 -13.47 3.69 18.99
C VAL A 51 -12.55 2.63 19.61
N TRP A 52 -11.28 3.00 19.87
CA TRP A 52 -10.21 2.07 20.24
C TRP A 52 -9.86 2.11 21.74
N GLY A 53 -10.47 3.03 22.52
CA GLY A 53 -10.13 3.21 23.93
C GLY A 53 -8.86 4.01 24.15
N ASP A 54 -8.42 4.05 25.41
CA ASP A 54 -7.26 4.85 25.82
C ASP A 54 -5.91 4.17 25.53
N ASP A 55 -5.91 2.85 25.42
CA ASP A 55 -4.69 2.03 25.25
C ASP A 55 -4.46 1.55 23.81
N TYR A 56 -4.84 2.35 22.84
CA TYR A 56 -4.52 2.04 21.45
C TYR A 56 -3.14 2.54 21.04
N SER A 57 -2.54 1.86 20.09
CA SER A 57 -1.31 2.26 19.43
C SER A 57 -1.48 2.25 17.92
N ILE A 58 -0.56 2.90 17.21
CA ILE A 58 -0.53 2.84 15.76
C ILE A 58 0.48 1.77 15.33
N CYS A 59 -0.05 0.71 14.74
CA CYS A 59 0.74 -0.37 14.20
C CYS A 59 1.19 -0.05 12.79
N CYS A 60 2.42 -0.37 12.47
CA CYS A 60 3.05 -0.14 11.16
C CYS A 60 2.99 1.35 10.78
N CYS A 61 2.15 1.71 9.80
CA CYS A 61 2.12 3.08 9.28
C CYS A 61 0.94 3.89 9.84
N VAL A 62 -0.28 3.35 9.78
CA VAL A 62 -1.52 4.11 10.04
C VAL A 62 -2.64 3.30 10.70
N SER A 63 -2.37 2.06 11.07
CA SER A 63 -3.43 1.17 11.60
C SER A 63 -3.51 1.26 13.11
N ALA A 64 -4.67 1.60 13.64
CA ALA A 64 -4.91 1.53 15.07
C ALA A 64 -5.12 0.09 15.53
N THR A 65 -4.51 -0.26 16.66
CA THR A 65 -4.70 -1.54 17.35
C THR A 65 -4.80 -1.31 18.85
N GLU A 66 -5.64 -2.09 19.50
CA GLU A 66 -5.75 -2.11 20.96
C GLU A 66 -4.57 -2.89 21.55
N THR A 67 -3.75 -2.22 22.34
CA THR A 67 -2.50 -2.79 22.85
C THR A 67 -2.75 -4.03 23.70
N GLY A 68 -2.10 -5.14 23.36
CA GLY A 68 -2.22 -6.41 24.07
C GLY A 68 -3.48 -7.22 23.78
N LYS A 69 -4.43 -6.71 22.99
CA LYS A 69 -5.70 -7.38 22.65
C LYS A 69 -5.89 -7.65 21.18
N GLU A 70 -5.15 -6.97 20.32
CA GLU A 70 -5.26 -7.10 18.88
C GLU A 70 -3.92 -7.44 18.26
N MET A 71 -3.99 -8.26 17.21
CA MET A 71 -2.87 -8.57 16.35
C MET A 71 -3.21 -8.16 14.93
N GLN A 72 -2.31 -7.42 14.30
CA GLN A 72 -2.45 -7.04 12.91
C GLN A 72 -1.41 -7.75 12.06
N PHE A 73 -1.90 -8.43 11.04
CA PHE A 73 -1.07 -9.04 10.03
C PHE A 73 -0.96 -8.13 8.79
N PHE A 74 0.27 -7.90 8.35
CA PHE A 74 0.56 -7.18 7.12
C PHE A 74 1.56 -8.00 6.28
N GLY A 75 1.06 -8.64 5.22
CA GLY A 75 1.86 -9.58 4.44
C GLY A 75 2.41 -9.04 3.13
N ALA A 76 1.64 -8.25 2.39
CA ALA A 76 2.01 -7.82 1.04
C ALA A 76 1.22 -6.60 0.57
N ARG A 77 1.72 -5.96 -0.49
CA ARG A 77 1.01 -4.92 -1.23
C ARG A 77 0.59 -5.41 -2.61
N ALA A 78 -0.64 -5.11 -3.02
CA ALA A 78 -1.10 -5.31 -4.38
C ALA A 78 -0.56 -4.20 -5.29
N ASN A 79 0.19 -4.56 -6.34
CA ASN A 79 0.78 -3.58 -7.25
C ASN A 79 -0.20 -3.25 -8.38
N LEU A 80 -0.86 -2.10 -8.27
CA LEU A 80 -1.88 -1.65 -9.21
C LEU A 80 -1.30 -1.27 -10.57
N ALA A 81 -0.12 -0.67 -10.62
CA ALA A 81 0.55 -0.31 -11.87
C ALA A 81 0.95 -1.55 -12.67
N LYS A 82 1.45 -2.58 -11.99
CA LYS A 82 1.76 -3.86 -12.63
C LYS A 82 0.49 -4.56 -13.12
N CYS A 83 -0.60 -4.47 -12.35
CA CYS A 83 -1.91 -4.97 -12.74
C CYS A 83 -2.42 -4.29 -14.04
N LEU A 84 -2.27 -2.96 -14.14
CA LEU A 84 -2.62 -2.22 -15.36
C LEU A 84 -1.79 -2.68 -16.56
N LEU A 85 -0.50 -2.92 -16.36
CA LEU A 85 0.37 -3.44 -17.43
C LEU A 85 -0.06 -4.84 -17.87
N TYR A 86 -0.43 -5.71 -16.94
CA TYR A 86 -1.01 -7.03 -17.25
C TYR A 86 -2.33 -6.90 -17.99
N ALA A 87 -3.18 -5.94 -17.63
CA ALA A 87 -4.42 -5.67 -18.34
C ALA A 87 -4.19 -5.32 -19.82
N ILE A 88 -3.19 -4.52 -20.10
CA ILE A 88 -2.81 -4.15 -21.48
C ILE A 88 -2.21 -5.35 -22.22
N ASN A 89 -1.40 -6.16 -21.55
CA ASN A 89 -0.64 -7.27 -22.15
C ASN A 89 -1.39 -8.62 -22.16
N GLY A 90 -2.69 -8.65 -21.84
CA GLY A 90 -3.48 -9.88 -21.87
C GLY A 90 -3.11 -10.88 -20.77
N GLY A 91 -2.69 -10.40 -19.60
CA GLY A 91 -2.31 -11.20 -18.45
C GLY A 91 -0.86 -11.73 -18.49
N VAL A 92 -0.07 -11.28 -19.47
CA VAL A 92 1.33 -11.72 -19.65
C VAL A 92 2.30 -10.74 -19.02
N ASP A 93 3.24 -11.26 -18.26
CA ASP A 93 4.35 -10.47 -17.71
C ASP A 93 5.33 -10.05 -18.81
N GLU A 94 5.66 -8.76 -18.85
CA GLU A 94 6.48 -8.19 -19.93
C GLU A 94 7.95 -8.63 -19.89
N LYS A 95 8.45 -9.03 -18.72
CA LYS A 95 9.84 -9.48 -18.53
C LYS A 95 9.98 -10.98 -18.76
N THR A 96 9.23 -11.77 -18.01
CA THR A 96 9.34 -13.24 -18.01
C THR A 96 8.57 -13.90 -19.14
N LYS A 97 7.64 -13.18 -19.79
CA LYS A 97 6.70 -13.70 -20.80
C LYS A 97 5.76 -14.79 -20.27
N ALA A 98 5.70 -14.95 -18.95
CA ALA A 98 4.79 -15.89 -18.33
C ALA A 98 3.35 -15.35 -18.29
N GLN A 99 2.38 -16.24 -18.47
CA GLN A 99 0.97 -15.93 -18.21
C GLN A 99 0.77 -15.90 -16.70
N VAL A 100 0.48 -14.75 -16.13
CA VAL A 100 0.35 -14.54 -14.68
C VAL A 100 -1.08 -14.27 -14.23
N GLY A 101 -1.92 -13.71 -15.10
CA GLY A 101 -3.30 -13.37 -14.85
C GLY A 101 -4.26 -13.98 -15.86
N PRO A 102 -5.55 -13.60 -15.83
CA PRO A 102 -6.52 -14.03 -16.84
C PRO A 102 -6.02 -13.79 -18.26
N ALA A 103 -6.11 -14.85 -19.09
CA ALA A 103 -5.64 -14.79 -20.47
C ALA A 103 -6.71 -14.21 -21.40
N TYR A 104 -6.36 -13.20 -22.15
CA TYR A 104 -7.16 -12.63 -23.25
C TYR A 104 -6.27 -11.95 -24.28
N LYS A 105 -6.87 -11.54 -25.39
CA LYS A 105 -6.11 -10.85 -26.47
C LYS A 105 -5.52 -9.54 -25.95
N PRO A 106 -4.19 -9.35 -26.02
CA PRO A 106 -3.56 -8.11 -25.61
C PRO A 106 -4.02 -6.92 -26.49
N ILE A 107 -3.96 -5.72 -25.94
CA ILE A 107 -4.16 -4.49 -26.70
C ILE A 107 -2.89 -4.22 -27.49
N THR A 108 -2.99 -4.23 -28.83
CA THR A 108 -1.83 -4.06 -29.72
C THR A 108 -1.87 -2.76 -30.53
N SER A 109 -2.91 -1.94 -30.33
CA SER A 109 -3.09 -0.64 -31.00
C SER A 109 -1.91 0.29 -30.75
N GLU A 110 -1.63 1.17 -31.72
CA GLU A 110 -0.60 2.20 -31.62
C GLU A 110 -0.94 3.24 -30.54
N TYR A 111 -2.23 3.53 -30.38
CA TYR A 111 -2.76 4.38 -29.33
C TYR A 111 -3.74 3.55 -28.50
N LEU A 112 -3.68 3.71 -27.17
CA LEU A 112 -4.58 3.01 -26.26
C LEU A 112 -5.95 3.71 -26.21
N ASP A 113 -7.01 2.93 -26.34
CA ASP A 113 -8.37 3.39 -26.07
C ASP A 113 -8.67 3.27 -24.58
N TYR A 114 -9.16 4.35 -23.98
CA TYR A 114 -9.39 4.44 -22.54
C TYR A 114 -10.44 3.44 -22.06
N ASP A 115 -11.57 3.33 -22.75
CA ASP A 115 -12.66 2.47 -22.33
C ASP A 115 -12.29 0.98 -22.49
N GLU A 116 -11.53 0.64 -23.54
CA GLU A 116 -10.99 -0.72 -23.69
C GLU A 116 -10.01 -1.06 -22.55
N VAL A 117 -9.11 -0.14 -22.22
CA VAL A 117 -8.12 -0.34 -21.14
C VAL A 117 -8.81 -0.51 -19.80
N VAL A 118 -9.74 0.38 -19.45
CA VAL A 118 -10.47 0.32 -18.15
C VAL A 118 -11.25 -0.98 -18.04
N LYS A 119 -11.97 -1.39 -19.08
CA LYS A 119 -12.73 -2.65 -19.06
C LYS A 119 -11.84 -3.87 -18.81
N LYS A 120 -10.64 -3.92 -19.39
CA LYS A 120 -9.68 -5.01 -19.16
C LYS A 120 -9.02 -4.90 -17.79
N TYR A 121 -8.80 -3.67 -17.33
CA TYR A 121 -8.25 -3.41 -16.02
C TYR A 121 -9.20 -3.86 -14.90
N ASP A 122 -10.50 -3.63 -15.04
CA ASP A 122 -11.51 -4.10 -14.07
C ASP A 122 -11.46 -5.63 -13.90
N VAL A 123 -11.42 -6.37 -15.01
CA VAL A 123 -11.29 -7.83 -14.97
C VAL A 123 -10.00 -8.28 -14.29
N MET A 124 -8.89 -7.57 -14.56
CA MET A 124 -7.60 -7.89 -13.95
C MET A 124 -7.57 -7.53 -12.46
N MET A 125 -8.26 -6.46 -12.07
CA MET A 125 -8.38 -6.05 -10.67
C MET A 125 -9.20 -7.03 -9.84
N ASP A 126 -10.30 -7.54 -10.38
CA ASP A 126 -11.10 -8.59 -9.72
C ASP A 126 -10.27 -9.84 -9.46
N TRP A 127 -9.50 -10.27 -10.46
CA TRP A 127 -8.56 -11.37 -10.30
C TRP A 127 -7.49 -11.08 -9.24
N LEU A 128 -6.87 -9.88 -9.30
CA LEU A 128 -5.84 -9.47 -8.35
C LEU A 128 -6.38 -9.43 -6.92
N ALA A 129 -7.58 -8.90 -6.72
CA ALA A 129 -8.21 -8.82 -5.39
C ALA A 129 -8.43 -10.23 -4.81
N GLY A 130 -8.99 -11.14 -5.60
CA GLY A 130 -9.18 -12.54 -5.19
C GLY A 130 -7.86 -13.25 -4.85
N MET A 131 -6.86 -13.12 -5.72
CA MET A 131 -5.53 -13.68 -5.49
C MET A 131 -4.87 -13.09 -4.24
N TYR A 132 -4.95 -11.77 -4.06
CA TYR A 132 -4.37 -11.06 -2.93
C TYR A 132 -4.95 -11.54 -1.59
N VAL A 133 -6.27 -11.59 -1.47
CA VAL A 133 -6.94 -12.08 -0.26
C VAL A 133 -6.60 -13.54 0.03
N ASN A 134 -6.63 -14.40 -0.98
CA ASN A 134 -6.28 -15.82 -0.82
C ASN A 134 -4.82 -16.00 -0.38
N THR A 135 -3.91 -15.20 -0.94
CA THR A 135 -2.49 -15.24 -0.56
C THR A 135 -2.29 -14.80 0.90
N LEU A 136 -2.92 -13.72 1.33
CA LEU A 136 -2.85 -13.25 2.72
C LEU A 136 -3.43 -14.29 3.69
N ASN A 137 -4.57 -14.90 3.35
CA ASN A 137 -5.16 -15.97 4.15
C ASN A 137 -4.22 -17.19 4.27
N LEU A 138 -3.55 -17.56 3.19
CA LEU A 138 -2.59 -18.65 3.20
C LEU A 138 -1.37 -18.34 4.08
N ILE A 139 -0.83 -17.14 3.96
CA ILE A 139 0.32 -16.70 4.77
C ILE A 139 -0.06 -16.71 6.25
N GLN A 140 -1.22 -16.15 6.62
CA GLN A 140 -1.69 -16.15 7.99
C GLN A 140 -1.92 -17.57 8.54
N TYR A 141 -2.51 -18.45 7.73
CA TYR A 141 -2.66 -19.86 8.09
C TYR A 141 -1.31 -20.54 8.37
N MET A 142 -0.29 -20.24 7.56
CA MET A 142 1.05 -20.80 7.75
C MET A 142 1.74 -20.27 9.03
N HIS A 143 1.56 -19.00 9.36
CA HIS A 143 2.03 -18.43 10.62
C HIS A 143 1.36 -19.11 11.82
N ASP A 144 0.04 -19.25 11.81
CA ASP A 144 -0.70 -19.97 12.86
C ASP A 144 -0.24 -21.42 13.00
N LYS A 145 -0.11 -22.13 11.87
CA LYS A 145 0.27 -23.55 11.84
C LYS A 145 1.65 -23.79 12.44
N TYR A 146 2.61 -22.91 12.22
CA TYR A 146 3.99 -23.07 12.68
C TYR A 146 4.28 -22.31 13.97
N TYR A 147 3.28 -21.89 14.72
CA TYR A 147 3.38 -21.30 16.05
C TYR A 147 4.13 -19.95 16.12
N TYR A 148 4.38 -19.29 15.01
CA TYR A 148 5.03 -17.99 15.02
C TYR A 148 4.24 -16.98 15.85
N GLU A 149 2.95 -16.83 15.54
CA GLU A 149 2.07 -15.92 16.28
C GLU A 149 1.80 -16.38 17.71
N ALA A 150 1.70 -17.70 17.95
CA ALA A 150 1.49 -18.24 19.29
C ALA A 150 2.66 -17.88 20.24
N ALA A 151 3.89 -17.81 19.73
CA ALA A 151 5.04 -17.37 20.52
C ALA A 151 4.95 -15.88 20.89
N GLU A 152 4.48 -15.03 19.99
CA GLU A 152 4.25 -13.61 20.26
C GLU A 152 3.03 -13.38 21.15
N MET A 153 1.97 -14.16 20.95
CA MET A 153 0.72 -14.08 21.71
C MET A 153 0.87 -14.51 23.18
N ALA A 154 1.98 -15.12 23.57
CA ALA A 154 2.26 -15.40 24.98
C ALA A 154 2.33 -14.13 25.86
N LEU A 155 2.49 -12.97 25.24
CA LEU A 155 2.59 -11.66 25.94
C LEU A 155 1.32 -10.81 25.79
N ILE A 156 0.27 -11.33 25.15
CA ILE A 156 -0.98 -10.61 24.92
C ILE A 156 -2.18 -11.38 25.49
N ASP A 157 -3.36 -10.77 25.44
CA ASP A 157 -4.58 -11.32 26.03
C ASP A 157 -4.96 -12.67 25.41
N THR A 158 -5.76 -13.44 26.15
CA THR A 158 -6.23 -14.76 25.71
C THR A 158 -7.28 -14.70 24.60
N ASP A 159 -8.00 -13.59 24.50
CA ASP A 159 -8.99 -13.33 23.45
C ASP A 159 -8.46 -12.28 22.47
N VAL A 160 -7.70 -12.72 21.49
CA VAL A 160 -7.02 -11.85 20.55
C VAL A 160 -7.83 -11.65 19.28
N ARG A 161 -8.18 -10.39 18.98
CA ARG A 161 -8.79 -10.00 17.72
C ARG A 161 -7.72 -9.85 16.65
N ARG A 162 -7.88 -10.60 15.54
CA ARG A 162 -6.96 -10.57 14.42
C ARG A 162 -7.52 -9.73 13.28
N THR A 163 -6.68 -8.86 12.73
CA THR A 163 -7.02 -8.00 11.61
C THR A 163 -5.99 -8.10 10.50
N PHE A 164 -6.39 -7.79 9.27
CA PHE A 164 -5.48 -7.61 8.15
C PHE A 164 -5.23 -6.13 7.89
N ALA A 165 -3.97 -5.78 7.69
CA ALA A 165 -3.61 -4.54 7.01
C ALA A 165 -3.46 -4.82 5.52
N THR A 166 -4.40 -4.36 4.72
CA THR A 166 -4.31 -4.41 3.27
C THR A 166 -3.53 -3.21 2.75
N GLY A 167 -2.75 -3.39 1.70
CA GLY A 167 -1.95 -2.33 1.11
C GLY A 167 -1.93 -2.36 -0.40
N ILE A 168 -1.74 -1.20 -1.00
CA ILE A 168 -1.57 -1.03 -2.45
C ILE A 168 -0.23 -0.35 -2.74
N ALA A 169 0.31 -0.60 -3.93
CA ALA A 169 1.48 0.07 -4.48
C ALA A 169 1.20 0.53 -5.91
N GLY A 170 1.91 1.55 -6.36
CA GLY A 170 1.76 2.06 -7.73
C GLY A 170 0.46 2.81 -8.01
N PHE A 171 -0.23 3.32 -6.99
CA PHE A 171 -1.51 4.03 -7.17
C PHE A 171 -1.36 5.27 -8.05
N SER A 172 -0.42 6.17 -7.72
CA SER A 172 -0.16 7.38 -8.50
C SER A 172 0.23 7.06 -9.95
N HIS A 173 1.11 6.08 -10.16
CA HIS A 173 1.48 5.62 -11.50
C HIS A 173 0.27 5.13 -12.31
N THR A 174 -0.65 4.42 -11.66
CA THR A 174 -1.88 3.96 -12.32
C THR A 174 -2.78 5.11 -12.71
N VAL A 175 -3.00 6.06 -11.79
CA VAL A 175 -3.83 7.24 -12.01
C VAL A 175 -3.26 8.10 -13.14
N ASP A 176 -1.97 8.39 -13.10
CA ASP A 176 -1.28 9.18 -14.12
C ASP A 176 -1.31 8.49 -15.49
N SER A 177 -1.11 7.16 -15.53
CA SER A 177 -1.21 6.38 -16.76
C SER A 177 -2.61 6.40 -17.36
N LEU A 178 -3.64 6.18 -16.55
CA LEU A 178 -5.03 6.24 -17.01
C LEU A 178 -5.43 7.65 -17.45
N SER A 179 -4.95 8.69 -16.77
CA SER A 179 -5.14 10.08 -17.16
C SER A 179 -4.46 10.37 -18.50
N ALA A 180 -3.23 9.93 -18.69
CA ALA A 180 -2.51 10.08 -19.94
C ALA A 180 -3.21 9.35 -21.09
N ILE A 181 -3.68 8.12 -20.89
CA ILE A 181 -4.44 7.37 -21.90
C ILE A 181 -5.74 8.10 -22.27
N LYS A 182 -6.41 8.71 -21.31
CA LYS A 182 -7.69 9.38 -21.53
C LYS A 182 -7.58 10.74 -22.21
N TYR A 183 -6.59 11.53 -21.82
CA TYR A 183 -6.53 12.96 -22.19
C TYR A 183 -5.37 13.33 -23.09
N ALA A 184 -4.34 12.48 -23.20
CA ALA A 184 -3.20 12.73 -24.05
C ALA A 184 -3.16 11.77 -25.24
N LYS A 185 -2.70 12.26 -26.40
CA LYS A 185 -2.46 11.43 -27.56
C LYS A 185 -1.05 10.83 -27.49
N VAL A 186 -0.91 9.75 -26.73
CA VAL A 186 0.39 9.10 -26.46
C VAL A 186 0.52 7.83 -27.30
N LYS A 187 1.59 7.76 -28.08
CA LYS A 187 1.94 6.55 -28.85
C LYS A 187 2.50 5.48 -27.93
N THR A 188 2.01 4.25 -28.07
CA THR A 188 2.51 3.11 -27.30
C THR A 188 3.85 2.64 -27.89
N VAL A 189 4.89 2.63 -27.06
CA VAL A 189 6.20 2.05 -27.38
C VAL A 189 6.38 0.77 -26.56
N ARG A 190 6.53 -0.37 -27.25
CA ARG A 190 6.76 -1.68 -26.64
C ARG A 190 8.19 -2.11 -26.87
N CYS A 191 9.12 -1.58 -26.07
CA CYS A 191 10.52 -1.88 -26.17
C CYS A 191 11.04 -2.50 -24.86
N LEU A 192 11.72 -3.64 -24.96
CA LEU A 192 12.33 -4.31 -23.82
C LEU A 192 13.59 -3.60 -23.30
N LEU A 193 14.22 -2.75 -24.12
CA LEU A 193 15.46 -2.05 -23.78
C LEU A 193 15.27 -0.97 -22.71
N TYR A 194 14.07 -0.39 -22.59
CA TYR A 194 13.79 0.65 -21.59
C TYR A 194 13.52 0.10 -20.17
N THR A 195 13.47 -1.20 -19.97
CA THR A 195 13.23 -1.80 -18.65
C THR A 195 14.51 -2.21 -17.93
N SER A 196 15.66 -2.21 -18.60
CA SER A 196 16.96 -2.57 -18.01
C SER A 196 17.87 -1.38 -17.72
N ASP A 197 17.75 -0.26 -18.46
CA ASP A 197 18.67 0.87 -18.34
C ASP A 197 18.19 2.02 -17.43
N ALA A 198 16.95 2.00 -16.99
CA ALA A 198 16.43 3.06 -16.10
C ALA A 198 16.85 2.90 -14.62
N ALA A 199 17.63 1.87 -14.31
CA ALA A 199 18.12 1.59 -12.95
C ALA A 199 19.64 1.73 -12.78
N ASP A 200 20.39 2.01 -13.87
CA ASP A 200 21.85 2.04 -13.86
C ASP A 200 22.46 3.42 -14.20
N ASP A 201 21.63 4.51 -14.30
CA ASP A 201 22.11 5.90 -14.43
C ASP A 201 21.85 6.73 -13.17
#